data_2b9a45088339b384b6f566f3f38fccdd
#
_entry.id   2b9a45088339b384b6f566f3f38fccdd
#
_cell.length_a   1.000
_cell.length_b   1.000
_cell.length_c   1.000
_cell.angle_alpha   90.00
_cell.angle_beta   90.00
_cell.angle_gamma   90.00
#
_symmetry.space_group_name_H-M   'P 1'
#
loop_
_entity.id
_entity.type
_entity.pdbx_description
1 polymer ?
#
loop_
_entity_poly.entity_id
_entity_poly.type
_entity_poly.pdbx_seq_one_letter_code
_entity_poly.pdbx_strand_id
1 'polypeptide(L)'
;MPQLSAKSHAMPASPIRKLVPFAEKAKEKGTIVHHLNIGQPDIATPKVVLDELKNLNLNVIEYSHSAGFSSYRKGLANYYQKLGVNLDAEKEIMITTGGSEALIFAFQCCFEPGDEIIIPEPFYANYNGFATTCGIKVIPVTASIDNGFALPPISAFEEKITANTKGILICNPGNPTGYLYSKEELDSLRKIVQEKDLFLFADEVYREFCYDGATHTSALELKGIEQNVVLVDSVSKRYSMCGARIGALISKNHQFMEMALKFGQARLSPPTLGQIAGEAALKTPTSYFDDVSAEYVERRDIIVDGLNKIPGVKCPKPQGAFYCIAELPINDADHFCQWLLERFEMEGQTVMLA
;
A
#
# COMPACT_ATOMS: atom_id res chain seq x y z
N MET A 1 -31.47 16.91 -17.40
CA MET A 1 -30.11 16.32 -17.54
C MET A 1 -30.09 15.00 -16.81
N PRO A 2 -29.41 13.96 -17.30
CA PRO A 2 -29.23 12.73 -16.54
C PRO A 2 -28.58 13.00 -15.17
N GLN A 3 -29.01 12.29 -14.15
CA GLN A 3 -28.45 12.41 -12.81
C GLN A 3 -27.26 11.46 -12.64
N LEU A 4 -26.20 11.93 -12.00
CA LEU A 4 -25.07 11.08 -11.60
C LEU A 4 -25.48 10.18 -10.43
N SER A 5 -24.75 9.06 -10.26
CA SER A 5 -25.01 8.15 -9.15
C SER A 5 -24.62 8.77 -7.80
N ALA A 6 -25.33 8.38 -6.72
CA ALA A 6 -24.95 8.78 -5.36
C ALA A 6 -23.50 8.40 -5.03
N LYS A 7 -23.02 7.26 -5.54
CA LYS A 7 -21.63 6.80 -5.38
C LYS A 7 -20.62 7.80 -5.95
N SER A 8 -20.89 8.40 -7.11
CA SER A 8 -19.97 9.39 -7.71
C SER A 8 -19.84 10.66 -6.86
N HIS A 9 -20.90 11.06 -6.17
CA HIS A 9 -20.88 12.18 -5.22
C HIS A 9 -20.20 11.82 -3.88
N ALA A 10 -20.27 10.55 -3.47
CA ALA A 10 -19.63 10.05 -2.25
C ALA A 10 -18.13 9.76 -2.43
N MET A 11 -17.63 9.69 -3.68
CA MET A 11 -16.23 9.39 -3.95
C MET A 11 -15.32 10.49 -3.37
N PRO A 12 -14.38 10.16 -2.46
CA PRO A 12 -13.54 11.16 -1.84
C PRO A 12 -12.55 11.77 -2.83
N ALA A 13 -12.35 13.07 -2.75
CA ALA A 13 -11.25 13.72 -3.45
C ALA A 13 -9.91 13.30 -2.81
N SER A 14 -8.86 13.21 -3.63
CA SER A 14 -7.53 12.91 -3.09
C SER A 14 -7.02 14.05 -2.21
N PRO A 15 -6.73 13.82 -0.92
CA PRO A 15 -6.22 14.88 -0.04
C PRO A 15 -4.86 15.40 -0.51
N ILE A 16 -4.03 14.54 -1.11
CA ILE A 16 -2.71 14.91 -1.64
C ILE A 16 -2.84 15.79 -2.87
N ARG A 17 -3.76 15.46 -3.80
CA ARG A 17 -3.86 16.17 -5.08
C ARG A 17 -4.51 17.55 -4.99
N LYS A 18 -5.25 17.85 -3.92
CA LYS A 18 -5.87 19.18 -3.72
C LYS A 18 -4.83 20.30 -3.63
N LEU A 19 -3.60 19.98 -3.23
CA LEU A 19 -2.50 20.95 -3.10
C LEU A 19 -1.72 21.17 -4.43
N VAL A 20 -1.88 20.32 -5.44
CA VAL A 20 -1.15 20.44 -6.73
C VAL A 20 -1.30 21.81 -7.37
N PRO A 21 -2.49 22.45 -7.47
CA PRO A 21 -2.62 23.78 -8.09
C PRO A 21 -1.79 24.86 -7.39
N PHE A 22 -1.60 24.75 -6.09
CA PHE A 22 -0.77 25.70 -5.32
C PHE A 22 0.72 25.48 -5.58
N ALA A 23 1.16 24.21 -5.66
CA ALA A 23 2.53 23.86 -6.02
C ALA A 23 2.89 24.35 -7.44
N GLU A 24 1.99 24.16 -8.42
CA GLU A 24 2.22 24.66 -9.77
C GLU A 24 2.34 26.19 -9.83
N LYS A 25 1.49 26.92 -9.09
CA LYS A 25 1.60 28.38 -8.98
C LYS A 25 2.91 28.85 -8.33
N ALA A 26 3.43 28.08 -7.34
CA ALA A 26 4.74 28.38 -6.74
C ALA A 26 5.86 28.21 -7.78
N LYS A 27 5.84 27.10 -8.52
CA LYS A 27 6.82 26.84 -9.60
C LYS A 27 6.75 27.90 -10.72
N GLU A 28 5.56 28.36 -11.10
CA GLU A 28 5.39 29.44 -12.08
C GLU A 28 6.05 30.76 -11.64
N LYS A 29 6.17 30.99 -10.32
CA LYS A 29 6.89 32.14 -9.74
C LYS A 29 8.41 31.92 -9.65
N GLY A 30 8.89 30.73 -10.02
CA GLY A 30 10.31 30.38 -9.95
C GLY A 30 10.72 29.69 -8.63
N THR A 31 9.79 29.41 -7.73
CA THR A 31 10.06 28.72 -6.46
C THR A 31 10.29 27.22 -6.71
N ILE A 32 11.38 26.67 -6.17
CA ILE A 32 11.63 25.22 -6.20
C ILE A 32 10.73 24.56 -5.16
N VAL A 33 9.89 23.61 -5.58
CA VAL A 33 8.99 22.86 -4.69
C VAL A 33 9.53 21.46 -4.46
N HIS A 34 9.91 21.16 -3.22
CA HIS A 34 10.30 19.82 -2.79
C HIS A 34 9.06 18.99 -2.43
N HIS A 35 8.83 17.93 -3.18
CA HIS A 35 7.65 17.07 -3.01
C HIS A 35 7.89 15.99 -1.96
N LEU A 36 7.44 16.20 -0.73
CA LEU A 36 7.45 15.21 0.36
C LEU A 36 6.08 14.54 0.58
N ASN A 37 5.11 14.88 -0.26
CA ASN A 37 3.72 14.42 -0.16
C ASN A 37 3.42 13.17 -1.01
N ILE A 38 4.34 12.70 -1.85
CA ILE A 38 4.10 11.61 -2.80
C ILE A 38 4.87 10.37 -2.38
N GLY A 39 4.14 9.29 -2.14
CA GLY A 39 4.71 7.97 -1.85
C GLY A 39 5.20 7.24 -3.11
N GLN A 40 5.97 7.92 -3.96
CA GLN A 40 6.61 7.31 -5.12
C GLN A 40 8.12 7.24 -4.89
N PRO A 41 8.73 6.03 -4.91
CA PRO A 41 10.17 5.91 -4.84
C PRO A 41 10.84 6.63 -6.00
N ASP A 42 11.93 7.33 -5.72
CA ASP A 42 12.78 8.04 -6.68
C ASP A 42 14.14 7.37 -6.91
N ILE A 43 14.43 6.30 -6.20
CA ILE A 43 15.60 5.45 -6.42
C ILE A 43 15.43 4.72 -7.76
N ALA A 44 16.51 4.55 -8.50
CA ALA A 44 16.45 3.98 -9.84
C ALA A 44 15.79 2.59 -9.86
N THR A 45 14.94 2.35 -10.85
CA THR A 45 14.43 1.01 -11.17
C THR A 45 15.60 0.07 -11.45
N PRO A 46 15.57 -1.20 -10.98
CA PRO A 46 16.65 -2.14 -11.20
C PRO A 46 17.06 -2.24 -12.67
N LYS A 47 18.37 -2.22 -12.93
CA LYS A 47 18.92 -2.23 -14.29
C LYS A 47 18.43 -3.43 -15.10
N VAL A 48 18.26 -4.59 -14.47
CA VAL A 48 17.76 -5.82 -15.13
C VAL A 48 16.37 -5.62 -15.73
N VAL A 49 15.51 -4.81 -15.13
CA VAL A 49 14.17 -4.47 -15.64
C VAL A 49 14.29 -3.56 -16.86
N LEU A 50 15.08 -2.50 -16.75
CA LEU A 50 15.25 -1.52 -17.82
C LEU A 50 15.92 -2.14 -19.05
N ASP A 51 16.88 -3.04 -18.85
CA ASP A 51 17.54 -3.78 -19.93
C ASP A 51 16.56 -4.74 -20.62
N GLU A 52 15.74 -5.47 -19.86
CA GLU A 52 14.71 -6.35 -20.42
C GLU A 52 13.73 -5.57 -21.32
N LEU A 53 13.22 -4.43 -20.82
CA LEU A 53 12.29 -3.60 -21.60
C LEU A 53 12.93 -3.00 -22.86
N LYS A 54 14.23 -2.64 -22.83
CA LYS A 54 14.95 -2.13 -24.00
C LYS A 54 15.19 -3.19 -25.08
N ASN A 55 15.32 -4.45 -24.66
CA ASN A 55 15.66 -5.55 -25.55
C ASN A 55 14.44 -6.37 -26.00
N LEU A 56 13.21 -5.85 -25.74
CA LEU A 56 11.99 -6.52 -26.18
C LEU A 56 11.95 -6.66 -27.69
N ASN A 57 11.69 -7.87 -28.16
CA ASN A 57 11.47 -8.20 -29.55
C ASN A 57 10.08 -8.84 -29.69
N LEU A 58 9.03 -8.02 -29.66
CA LEU A 58 7.64 -8.44 -29.76
C LEU A 58 7.05 -7.96 -31.09
N ASN A 59 6.44 -8.87 -31.84
CA ASN A 59 5.68 -8.49 -33.04
C ASN A 59 4.25 -8.05 -32.70
N VAL A 60 3.65 -8.63 -31.65
CA VAL A 60 2.30 -8.33 -31.18
C VAL A 60 2.32 -8.31 -29.66
N ILE A 61 1.58 -7.36 -29.05
CA ILE A 61 1.33 -7.31 -27.62
C ILE A 61 -0.03 -7.97 -27.37
N GLU A 62 -0.02 -9.26 -27.13
CA GLU A 62 -1.22 -10.08 -26.97
C GLU A 62 -1.81 -10.01 -25.57
N TYR A 63 -3.09 -10.38 -25.45
CA TYR A 63 -3.66 -10.68 -24.14
C TYR A 63 -2.96 -11.91 -23.53
N SER A 64 -2.65 -11.82 -22.25
CA SER A 64 -2.22 -12.98 -21.48
C SER A 64 -3.42 -13.71 -20.86
N HIS A 65 -3.17 -14.81 -20.19
CA HIS A 65 -4.16 -15.42 -19.29
C HIS A 65 -4.65 -14.41 -18.26
N SER A 66 -5.92 -14.47 -17.87
CA SER A 66 -6.53 -13.49 -16.95
C SER A 66 -5.90 -13.49 -15.55
N ALA A 67 -5.33 -14.60 -15.10
CA ALA A 67 -4.52 -14.65 -13.88
C ALA A 67 -3.08 -14.12 -14.06
N GLY A 68 -2.69 -13.73 -15.27
CA GLY A 68 -1.32 -13.33 -15.61
C GLY A 68 -0.45 -14.48 -16.12
N PHE A 69 0.79 -14.17 -16.52
CA PHE A 69 1.74 -15.14 -17.02
C PHE A 69 2.03 -16.22 -15.97
N SER A 70 1.96 -17.51 -16.39
CA SER A 70 2.31 -18.63 -15.51
C SER A 70 3.77 -18.56 -15.04
N SER A 71 4.70 -18.15 -15.92
CA SER A 71 6.10 -17.94 -15.58
C SER A 71 6.28 -16.91 -14.46
N TYR A 72 5.57 -15.77 -14.54
CA TYR A 72 5.65 -14.73 -13.53
C TYR A 72 5.02 -15.18 -12.19
N ARG A 73 3.86 -15.87 -12.22
CA ARG A 73 3.24 -16.42 -11.01
C ARG A 73 4.15 -17.46 -10.33
N LYS A 74 4.81 -18.35 -11.10
CA LYS A 74 5.83 -19.27 -10.59
C LYS A 74 7.04 -18.56 -10.00
N GLY A 75 7.48 -17.48 -10.65
CA GLY A 75 8.54 -16.62 -10.13
C GLY A 75 8.19 -15.98 -8.79
N LEU A 76 6.95 -15.48 -8.65
CA LEU A 76 6.44 -14.97 -7.38
C LEU A 76 6.33 -16.06 -6.30
N ALA A 77 5.83 -17.26 -6.65
CA ALA A 77 5.78 -18.38 -5.70
C ALA A 77 7.19 -18.71 -5.17
N ASN A 78 8.20 -18.73 -6.05
CA ASN A 78 9.60 -18.93 -5.65
C ASN A 78 10.13 -17.78 -4.77
N TYR A 79 9.72 -16.54 -5.04
CA TYR A 79 10.07 -15.39 -4.20
C TYR A 79 9.49 -15.57 -2.79
N TYR A 80 8.21 -15.90 -2.67
CA TYR A 80 7.55 -16.15 -1.38
C TYR A 80 8.13 -17.36 -0.63
N GLN A 81 8.51 -18.42 -1.36
CA GLN A 81 9.16 -19.60 -0.77
C GLN A 81 10.47 -19.24 -0.06
N LYS A 82 11.28 -18.31 -0.62
CA LYS A 82 12.49 -17.82 0.04
C LYS A 82 12.20 -17.05 1.35
N LEU A 83 10.98 -16.53 1.48
CA LEU A 83 10.48 -15.87 2.70
C LEU A 83 9.78 -16.85 3.66
N GLY A 84 9.81 -18.15 3.38
CA GLY A 84 9.19 -19.18 4.23
C GLY A 84 7.70 -19.44 3.94
N VAL A 85 7.12 -18.80 2.92
CA VAL A 85 5.72 -18.97 2.54
C VAL A 85 5.61 -19.82 1.26
N ASN A 86 5.01 -21.01 1.37
CA ASN A 86 4.76 -21.88 0.22
C ASN A 86 3.41 -21.52 -0.42
N LEU A 87 3.41 -21.30 -1.73
CA LEU A 87 2.24 -20.94 -2.53
C LEU A 87 2.14 -21.80 -3.80
N ASP A 88 0.91 -22.21 -4.15
CA ASP A 88 0.59 -22.76 -5.46
C ASP A 88 0.43 -21.61 -6.47
N ALA A 89 1.36 -21.53 -7.41
CA ALA A 89 1.39 -20.47 -8.42
C ALA A 89 0.13 -20.45 -9.32
N GLU A 90 -0.53 -21.57 -9.50
CA GLU A 90 -1.69 -21.66 -10.38
C GLU A 90 -3.01 -21.34 -9.65
N LYS A 91 -3.09 -21.62 -8.35
CA LYS A 91 -4.33 -21.53 -7.57
C LYS A 91 -4.37 -20.38 -6.57
N GLU A 92 -3.20 -19.90 -6.13
CA GLU A 92 -3.09 -19.00 -5.00
C GLU A 92 -2.53 -17.61 -5.37
N ILE A 93 -2.13 -17.39 -6.65
CA ILE A 93 -1.57 -16.14 -7.14
C ILE A 93 -2.31 -15.66 -8.38
N MET A 94 -2.78 -14.44 -8.38
CA MET A 94 -3.32 -13.73 -9.54
C MET A 94 -2.63 -12.38 -9.71
N ILE A 95 -2.09 -12.14 -10.91
CA ILE A 95 -1.48 -10.85 -11.25
C ILE A 95 -2.57 -9.81 -11.51
N THR A 96 -2.35 -8.61 -11.02
CA THR A 96 -3.29 -7.48 -11.10
C THR A 96 -2.63 -6.23 -11.65
N THR A 97 -3.44 -5.25 -12.02
CA THR A 97 -3.00 -3.91 -12.45
C THR A 97 -2.64 -3.06 -11.22
N GLY A 98 -1.58 -3.48 -10.51
CA GLY A 98 -1.15 -2.92 -9.24
C GLY A 98 -2.01 -3.38 -8.06
N GLY A 99 -1.59 -3.02 -6.84
CA GLY A 99 -2.31 -3.34 -5.60
C GLY A 99 -3.72 -2.76 -5.55
N SER A 100 -3.99 -1.66 -6.25
CA SER A 100 -5.32 -1.04 -6.30
C SER A 100 -6.38 -1.96 -6.92
N GLU A 101 -6.06 -2.63 -8.03
CA GLU A 101 -6.98 -3.61 -8.65
C GLU A 101 -7.12 -4.84 -7.76
N ALA A 102 -6.02 -5.29 -7.13
CA ALA A 102 -6.07 -6.40 -6.18
C ALA A 102 -7.06 -6.13 -5.05
N LEU A 103 -7.02 -4.94 -4.44
CA LEU A 103 -7.97 -4.53 -3.40
C LEU A 103 -9.41 -4.46 -3.91
N ILE A 104 -9.64 -3.86 -5.08
CA ILE A 104 -10.98 -3.77 -5.68
C ILE A 104 -11.55 -5.18 -5.93
N PHE A 105 -10.79 -6.09 -6.52
CA PHE A 105 -11.24 -7.46 -6.74
C PHE A 105 -11.49 -8.20 -5.43
N ALA A 106 -10.61 -8.04 -4.44
CA ALA A 106 -10.77 -8.62 -3.13
C ALA A 106 -12.07 -8.12 -2.45
N PHE A 107 -12.33 -6.82 -2.48
CA PHE A 107 -13.53 -6.24 -1.91
C PHE A 107 -14.79 -6.69 -2.64
N GLN A 108 -14.78 -6.72 -3.97
CA GLN A 108 -15.91 -7.22 -4.74
C GLN A 108 -16.22 -8.71 -4.52
N CYS A 109 -15.23 -9.51 -4.11
CA CYS A 109 -15.43 -10.92 -3.79
C CYS A 109 -16.00 -11.14 -2.38
N CYS A 110 -15.67 -10.25 -1.42
CA CYS A 110 -15.89 -10.53 -0.01
C CYS A 110 -16.99 -9.68 0.63
N PHE A 111 -17.47 -8.63 -0.05
CA PHE A 111 -18.40 -7.67 0.54
C PHE A 111 -19.61 -7.42 -0.35
N GLU A 112 -20.75 -7.23 0.29
CA GLU A 112 -21.96 -6.68 -0.30
C GLU A 112 -22.06 -5.16 -0.01
N PRO A 113 -22.84 -4.40 -0.80
CA PRO A 113 -23.08 -2.99 -0.51
C PRO A 113 -23.69 -2.80 0.88
N GLY A 114 -23.04 -1.99 1.72
CA GLY A 114 -23.44 -1.73 3.11
C GLY A 114 -22.66 -2.53 4.14
N ASP A 115 -21.90 -3.54 3.75
CA ASP A 115 -20.96 -4.23 4.63
C ASP A 115 -19.85 -3.29 5.13
N GLU A 116 -19.16 -3.72 6.18
CA GLU A 116 -18.19 -2.92 6.91
C GLU A 116 -16.82 -3.58 6.92
N ILE A 117 -15.78 -2.75 6.74
CA ILE A 117 -14.38 -3.14 6.89
C ILE A 117 -13.73 -2.30 7.97
N ILE A 118 -13.06 -2.94 8.93
CA ILE A 118 -12.33 -2.24 10.00
C ILE A 118 -10.91 -1.96 9.52
N ILE A 119 -10.42 -0.74 9.71
CA ILE A 119 -9.07 -0.33 9.32
C ILE A 119 -8.42 0.47 10.45
N PRO A 120 -7.25 0.06 10.99
CA PRO A 120 -6.48 0.92 11.89
C PRO A 120 -6.09 2.23 11.20
N GLU A 121 -6.43 3.37 11.81
CA GLU A 121 -6.07 4.69 11.29
C GLU A 121 -4.97 5.35 12.14
N PRO A 122 -4.12 6.21 11.53
CA PRO A 122 -4.16 6.71 10.15
C PRO A 122 -3.83 5.63 9.12
N PHE A 123 -4.52 5.64 7.98
CA PHE A 123 -4.33 4.67 6.91
C PHE A 123 -4.25 5.35 5.52
N TYR A 124 -3.83 4.60 4.53
CA TYR A 124 -3.73 5.07 3.15
C TYR A 124 -5.08 5.57 2.63
N ALA A 125 -5.16 6.87 2.33
CA ALA A 125 -6.41 7.57 2.03
C ALA A 125 -7.25 6.92 0.91
N ASN A 126 -6.59 6.25 -0.07
CA ASN A 126 -7.31 5.62 -1.17
C ASN A 126 -8.09 4.36 -0.75
N TYR A 127 -7.88 3.80 0.45
CA TYR A 127 -8.75 2.72 0.95
C TYR A 127 -10.21 3.18 1.03
N ASN A 128 -10.47 4.43 1.42
CA ASN A 128 -11.81 5.03 1.37
C ASN A 128 -12.38 5.03 -0.06
N GLY A 129 -11.56 5.35 -1.06
CA GLY A 129 -11.98 5.34 -2.46
C GLY A 129 -12.33 3.93 -2.96
N PHE A 130 -11.50 2.92 -2.64
CA PHE A 130 -11.76 1.53 -3.00
C PHE A 130 -13.02 1.00 -2.30
N ALA A 131 -13.18 1.29 -1.00
CA ALA A 131 -14.38 0.94 -0.25
C ALA A 131 -15.64 1.60 -0.84
N THR A 132 -15.60 2.90 -1.13
CA THR A 132 -16.70 3.63 -1.78
C THR A 132 -17.06 3.02 -3.12
N THR A 133 -16.06 2.65 -3.94
CA THR A 133 -16.28 2.00 -5.25
C THR A 133 -17.07 0.70 -5.10
N CYS A 134 -16.84 -0.07 -4.04
CA CYS A 134 -17.52 -1.33 -3.76
C CYS A 134 -18.78 -1.17 -2.88
N GLY A 135 -19.08 0.04 -2.41
CA GLY A 135 -20.23 0.29 -1.54
C GLY A 135 -20.04 -0.12 -0.08
N ILE A 136 -18.78 -0.28 0.35
CA ILE A 136 -18.38 -0.72 1.68
C ILE A 136 -18.21 0.49 2.60
N LYS A 137 -18.52 0.34 3.88
CA LYS A 137 -18.26 1.33 4.92
C LYS A 137 -16.93 1.03 5.58
N VAL A 138 -16.06 2.04 5.64
CA VAL A 138 -14.83 1.98 6.44
C VAL A 138 -15.15 2.35 7.89
N ILE A 139 -14.77 1.48 8.81
CA ILE A 139 -14.90 1.67 10.26
C ILE A 139 -13.49 1.83 10.83
N PRO A 140 -13.06 3.05 11.18
CA PRO A 140 -11.71 3.27 11.68
C PRO A 140 -11.55 2.84 13.15
N VAL A 141 -10.34 2.34 13.48
CA VAL A 141 -9.86 2.14 14.84
C VAL A 141 -8.59 2.97 15.01
N THR A 142 -8.66 4.02 15.82
CA THR A 142 -7.60 5.03 15.89
C THR A 142 -6.37 4.53 16.64
N ALA A 143 -5.22 4.52 15.97
CA ALA A 143 -3.91 4.34 16.59
C ALA A 143 -3.35 5.68 17.05
N SER A 144 -2.64 5.71 18.18
CA SER A 144 -2.11 6.93 18.77
C SER A 144 -0.66 7.19 18.36
N ILE A 145 -0.35 8.44 18.08
CA ILE A 145 1.04 8.90 17.88
C ILE A 145 1.87 8.72 19.17
N ASP A 146 1.23 8.77 20.35
CA ASP A 146 1.88 8.57 21.65
C ASP A 146 2.50 7.18 21.79
N ASN A 147 1.92 6.20 21.11
CA ASN A 147 2.42 4.83 21.05
C ASN A 147 3.18 4.52 19.76
N GLY A 148 3.57 5.57 18.99
CA GLY A 148 4.21 5.39 17.68
C GLY A 148 3.32 4.71 16.64
N PHE A 149 1.99 4.79 16.79
CA PHE A 149 0.98 4.14 15.96
C PHE A 149 0.95 2.61 16.05
N ALA A 150 1.34 2.05 17.20
CA ALA A 150 1.16 0.62 17.51
C ALA A 150 -0.30 0.20 17.30
N LEU A 151 -0.51 -1.10 17.05
CA LEU A 151 -1.85 -1.66 16.90
C LEU A 151 -2.71 -1.29 18.12
N PRO A 152 -3.89 -0.70 17.93
CA PRO A 152 -4.82 -0.48 19.03
C PRO A 152 -5.18 -1.79 19.74
N PRO A 153 -5.55 -1.74 21.04
CA PRO A 153 -5.98 -2.94 21.77
C PRO A 153 -7.09 -3.68 21.02
N ILE A 154 -7.09 -5.00 21.05
CA ILE A 154 -8.09 -5.82 20.34
C ILE A 154 -9.52 -5.49 20.78
N SER A 155 -9.73 -5.11 22.04
CA SER A 155 -11.03 -4.64 22.52
C SER A 155 -11.59 -3.45 21.73
N ALA A 156 -10.72 -2.56 21.21
CA ALA A 156 -11.15 -1.46 20.36
C ALA A 156 -11.66 -1.93 18.98
N PHE A 157 -11.17 -3.06 18.48
CA PHE A 157 -11.73 -3.72 17.30
C PHE A 157 -13.05 -4.41 17.61
N GLU A 158 -13.12 -5.14 18.75
CA GLU A 158 -14.33 -5.84 19.18
C GLU A 158 -15.51 -4.90 19.35
N GLU A 159 -15.30 -3.72 19.92
CA GLU A 159 -16.31 -2.67 20.06
C GLU A 159 -16.87 -2.15 18.72
N LYS A 160 -16.11 -2.29 17.64
CA LYS A 160 -16.49 -1.84 16.30
C LYS A 160 -17.10 -2.95 15.44
N ILE A 161 -16.97 -4.21 15.83
CA ILE A 161 -17.52 -5.34 15.08
C ILE A 161 -19.04 -5.36 15.21
N THR A 162 -19.72 -5.39 14.06
CA THR A 162 -21.18 -5.53 13.93
C THR A 162 -21.51 -6.77 13.08
N ALA A 163 -22.77 -7.06 12.89
CA ALA A 163 -23.22 -8.13 11.98
C ALA A 163 -22.84 -7.86 10.51
N ASN A 164 -22.56 -6.60 10.16
CA ASN A 164 -22.16 -6.19 8.81
C ASN A 164 -20.63 -6.21 8.61
N THR A 165 -19.84 -6.38 9.67
CA THR A 165 -18.39 -6.43 9.57
C THR A 165 -17.96 -7.74 8.90
N LYS A 166 -17.20 -7.65 7.79
CA LYS A 166 -16.72 -8.81 7.04
C LYS A 166 -15.20 -8.98 7.07
N GLY A 167 -14.47 -7.93 7.45
CA GLY A 167 -13.02 -8.03 7.46
C GLY A 167 -12.30 -6.89 8.13
N ILE A 168 -11.01 -7.12 8.34
CA ILE A 168 -10.05 -6.14 8.83
C ILE A 168 -9.00 -5.94 7.72
N LEU A 169 -8.63 -4.69 7.43
CA LEU A 169 -7.55 -4.35 6.51
C LEU A 169 -6.39 -3.73 7.28
N ILE A 170 -5.21 -4.27 7.09
CA ILE A 170 -3.96 -3.69 7.59
C ILE A 170 -3.00 -3.39 6.45
N CYS A 171 -2.15 -2.37 6.62
CA CYS A 171 -0.98 -2.12 5.79
C CYS A 171 0.27 -2.40 6.63
N ASN A 172 1.10 -3.34 6.22
CA ASN A 172 2.27 -3.76 7.00
C ASN A 172 3.51 -3.98 6.13
N PRO A 173 4.53 -3.13 6.26
CA PRO A 173 4.66 -1.88 7.06
C PRO A 173 3.64 -0.81 6.66
N GLY A 174 3.27 0.05 7.63
CA GLY A 174 2.16 0.98 7.54
C GLY A 174 2.38 2.19 6.63
N ASN A 175 1.39 2.51 5.83
CA ASN A 175 1.26 3.78 5.13
C ASN A 175 0.03 4.52 5.73
N PRO A 176 0.20 5.70 6.35
CA PRO A 176 1.36 6.60 6.32
C PRO A 176 2.24 6.56 7.58
N THR A 177 2.05 5.63 8.51
CA THR A 177 2.67 5.67 9.84
C THR A 177 4.12 5.20 9.88
N GLY A 178 4.53 4.37 8.91
CA GLY A 178 5.81 3.68 8.95
C GLY A 178 5.92 2.62 10.06
N TYR A 179 4.81 2.31 10.74
CA TYR A 179 4.78 1.29 11.77
C TYR A 179 4.91 -0.12 11.18
N LEU A 180 5.64 -0.98 11.85
CA LEU A 180 5.78 -2.39 11.51
C LEU A 180 5.16 -3.23 12.63
N TYR A 181 4.11 -3.97 12.31
CA TYR A 181 3.42 -4.80 13.30
C TYR A 181 4.31 -5.93 13.80
N SER A 182 4.35 -6.10 15.11
CA SER A 182 5.02 -7.23 15.77
C SER A 182 4.27 -8.55 15.54
N LYS A 183 4.96 -9.67 15.80
CA LYS A 183 4.31 -10.99 15.74
C LYS A 183 3.17 -11.13 16.74
N GLU A 184 3.30 -10.53 17.91
CA GLU A 184 2.31 -10.53 18.98
C GLU A 184 1.05 -9.75 18.58
N GLU A 185 1.22 -8.60 17.91
CA GLU A 185 0.12 -7.81 17.36
C GLU A 185 -0.60 -8.57 16.24
N LEU A 186 0.15 -9.16 15.30
CA LEU A 186 -0.41 -9.99 14.23
C LEU A 186 -1.11 -11.24 14.80
N ASP A 187 -0.60 -11.88 15.85
CA ASP A 187 -1.28 -13.01 16.52
C ASP A 187 -2.58 -12.55 17.22
N SER A 188 -2.60 -11.34 17.75
CA SER A 188 -3.81 -10.76 18.32
C SER A 188 -4.88 -10.51 17.26
N LEU A 189 -4.50 -9.99 16.08
CA LEU A 189 -5.40 -9.89 14.92
C LEU A 189 -5.84 -11.27 14.43
N ARG A 190 -4.95 -12.25 14.36
CA ARG A 190 -5.29 -13.63 14.00
C ARG A 190 -6.40 -14.20 14.89
N LYS A 191 -6.32 -13.99 16.19
CA LYS A 191 -7.30 -14.51 17.15
C LYS A 191 -8.69 -13.94 16.89
N ILE A 192 -8.82 -12.61 16.74
CA ILE A 192 -10.12 -11.99 16.50
C ILE A 192 -10.68 -12.34 15.11
N VAL A 193 -9.82 -12.44 14.08
CA VAL A 193 -10.20 -12.91 12.74
C VAL A 193 -10.77 -14.33 12.79
N GLN A 194 -10.10 -15.24 13.52
CA GLN A 194 -10.54 -16.62 13.69
C GLN A 194 -11.85 -16.72 14.50
N GLU A 195 -11.95 -15.97 15.59
CA GLU A 195 -13.11 -15.99 16.49
C GLU A 195 -14.38 -15.44 15.81
N LYS A 196 -14.23 -14.38 15.04
CA LYS A 196 -15.36 -13.66 14.40
C LYS A 196 -15.58 -14.09 12.95
N ASP A 197 -14.80 -15.05 12.43
CA ASP A 197 -14.84 -15.53 11.04
C ASP A 197 -14.78 -14.38 10.02
N LEU A 198 -13.80 -13.49 10.20
CA LEU A 198 -13.57 -12.32 9.35
C LEU A 198 -12.50 -12.61 8.29
N PHE A 199 -12.49 -11.83 7.20
CA PHE A 199 -11.33 -11.75 6.33
C PHE A 199 -10.24 -10.85 6.92
N LEU A 200 -8.97 -11.19 6.72
CA LEU A 200 -7.82 -10.34 6.98
C LEU A 200 -7.18 -9.92 5.65
N PHE A 201 -7.42 -8.69 5.25
CA PHE A 201 -6.76 -8.09 4.08
C PHE A 201 -5.43 -7.49 4.53
N ALA A 202 -4.34 -7.95 3.93
CA ALA A 202 -2.99 -7.49 4.26
C ALA A 202 -2.36 -6.82 3.03
N ASP A 203 -2.22 -5.50 3.07
CA ASP A 203 -1.45 -4.75 2.08
C ASP A 203 0.02 -4.76 2.51
N GLU A 204 0.83 -5.59 1.81
CA GLU A 204 2.23 -5.80 2.15
C GLU A 204 3.19 -5.22 1.11
N VAL A 205 2.79 -4.20 0.39
CA VAL A 205 3.59 -3.59 -0.69
C VAL A 205 4.90 -2.96 -0.21
N TYR A 206 5.07 -2.75 1.09
CA TYR A 206 6.26 -2.15 1.71
C TYR A 206 7.14 -3.17 2.45
N ARG A 207 6.93 -4.48 2.30
CA ARG A 207 7.60 -5.51 3.10
C ARG A 207 9.13 -5.48 3.07
N GLU A 208 9.76 -5.01 2.00
CA GLU A 208 11.22 -4.88 1.89
C GLU A 208 11.76 -3.65 2.62
N PHE A 209 10.90 -2.74 3.01
CA PHE A 209 11.28 -1.53 3.73
C PHE A 209 11.11 -1.75 5.23
N CYS A 210 12.04 -2.49 5.83
CA CYS A 210 12.17 -2.70 7.26
C CYS A 210 13.56 -2.25 7.70
N TYR A 211 13.65 -1.52 8.81
CA TYR A 211 14.83 -0.79 9.24
C TYR A 211 15.33 -1.24 10.59
N ASP A 212 16.59 -0.89 10.93
CA ASP A 212 17.20 -1.10 12.24
C ASP A 212 17.17 -2.58 12.69
N GLY A 213 17.31 -3.52 11.76
CA GLY A 213 17.28 -4.97 12.02
C GLY A 213 15.89 -5.57 12.24
N ALA A 214 14.83 -4.76 12.09
CA ALA A 214 13.46 -5.27 12.12
C ALA A 214 13.16 -6.13 10.89
N THR A 215 12.31 -7.13 11.05
CA THR A 215 11.93 -8.07 9.99
C THR A 215 10.42 -8.11 9.82
N HIS A 216 9.96 -8.10 8.57
CA HIS A 216 8.56 -8.25 8.23
C HIS A 216 8.07 -9.68 8.51
N THR A 217 6.88 -9.80 9.08
CA THR A 217 6.12 -11.06 9.18
C THR A 217 4.90 -10.95 8.28
N SER A 218 4.75 -11.87 7.33
CA SER A 218 3.59 -11.85 6.43
C SER A 218 2.32 -12.40 7.11
N ALA A 219 1.17 -11.82 6.79
CA ALA A 219 -0.11 -12.38 7.20
C ALA A 219 -0.33 -13.82 6.70
N LEU A 220 0.32 -14.22 5.60
CA LEU A 220 0.28 -15.60 5.10
C LEU A 220 0.98 -16.63 6.01
N GLU A 221 1.77 -16.17 6.99
CA GLU A 221 2.41 -17.03 7.98
C GLU A 221 1.50 -17.33 9.19
N LEU A 222 0.38 -16.62 9.33
CA LEU A 222 -0.55 -16.77 10.45
C LEU A 222 -1.32 -18.08 10.35
N LYS A 223 -1.09 -18.97 11.32
CA LYS A 223 -1.68 -20.33 11.34
C LYS A 223 -3.12 -20.31 11.83
N GLY A 224 -3.95 -21.17 11.20
CA GLY A 224 -5.36 -21.38 11.56
C GLY A 224 -6.33 -20.36 10.96
N ILE A 225 -5.85 -19.40 10.17
CA ILE A 225 -6.66 -18.46 9.39
C ILE A 225 -6.22 -18.39 7.92
N GLU A 226 -5.58 -19.43 7.41
CA GLU A 226 -5.05 -19.45 6.04
C GLU A 226 -6.13 -19.19 4.99
N GLN A 227 -7.38 -19.57 5.28
CA GLN A 227 -8.53 -19.35 4.40
C GLN A 227 -9.13 -17.95 4.51
N ASN A 228 -8.77 -17.22 5.55
CA ASN A 228 -9.27 -15.86 5.81
C ASN A 228 -8.34 -14.77 5.27
N VAL A 229 -7.07 -15.11 4.99
CA VAL A 229 -6.06 -14.13 4.57
C VAL A 229 -6.14 -13.85 3.09
N VAL A 230 -6.22 -12.57 2.76
CA VAL A 230 -6.14 -12.02 1.40
C VAL A 230 -5.00 -11.01 1.37
N LEU A 231 -3.92 -11.33 0.67
CA LEU A 231 -2.73 -10.51 0.60
C LEU A 231 -2.66 -9.73 -0.72
N VAL A 232 -2.26 -8.47 -0.60
CA VAL A 232 -1.99 -7.57 -1.74
C VAL A 232 -0.50 -7.30 -1.81
N ASP A 233 0.07 -7.54 -2.98
CA ASP A 233 1.48 -7.26 -3.30
C ASP A 233 1.61 -6.37 -4.53
N SER A 234 2.76 -5.69 -4.68
CA SER A 234 3.03 -4.85 -5.85
C SER A 234 4.52 -4.64 -6.08
N VAL A 235 4.91 -4.58 -7.35
CA VAL A 235 6.26 -4.15 -7.76
C VAL A 235 6.50 -2.66 -7.56
N SER A 236 5.44 -1.88 -7.35
CA SER A 236 5.45 -0.41 -7.35
C SER A 236 6.49 0.18 -6.40
N LYS A 237 6.57 -0.37 -5.18
CA LYS A 237 7.45 0.16 -4.12
C LYS A 237 8.78 -0.59 -4.11
N ARG A 238 8.71 -1.90 -4.06
CA ARG A 238 9.87 -2.82 -4.00
C ARG A 238 10.94 -2.53 -5.04
N TYR A 239 10.54 -2.19 -6.27
CA TYR A 239 11.44 -2.02 -7.40
C TYR A 239 11.39 -0.63 -8.03
N SER A 240 10.84 0.36 -7.35
CA SER A 240 10.64 1.72 -7.92
C SER A 240 9.92 1.68 -9.28
N MET A 241 8.86 0.89 -9.39
CA MET A 241 8.14 0.59 -10.63
C MET A 241 6.66 1.00 -10.57
N CYS A 242 6.35 2.13 -9.94
CA CYS A 242 4.96 2.58 -9.79
C CYS A 242 4.21 2.69 -11.12
N GLY A 243 4.92 3.08 -12.19
CA GLY A 243 4.37 3.22 -13.54
C GLY A 243 4.15 1.91 -14.30
N ALA A 244 4.74 0.79 -13.86
CA ALA A 244 4.54 -0.52 -14.49
C ALA A 244 3.12 -1.07 -14.29
N ARG A 245 2.41 -0.58 -13.25
CA ARG A 245 1.04 -1.00 -12.91
C ARG A 245 0.89 -2.52 -12.77
N ILE A 246 1.77 -3.14 -11.99
CA ILE A 246 1.74 -4.57 -11.71
C ILE A 246 1.70 -4.81 -10.20
N GLY A 247 0.81 -5.70 -9.80
CA GLY A 247 0.65 -6.22 -8.45
C GLY A 247 0.18 -7.66 -8.48
N ALA A 248 -0.13 -8.19 -7.31
CA ALA A 248 -0.67 -9.52 -7.16
C ALA A 248 -1.71 -9.56 -6.05
N LEU A 249 -2.73 -10.37 -6.27
CA LEU A 249 -3.69 -10.82 -5.27
C LEU A 249 -3.33 -12.26 -4.91
N ILE A 250 -3.15 -12.53 -3.63
CA ILE A 250 -2.64 -13.81 -3.14
C ILE A 250 -3.51 -14.29 -1.98
N SER A 251 -3.99 -15.52 -2.06
CA SER A 251 -4.72 -16.17 -0.96
C SER A 251 -4.64 -17.68 -1.07
N LYS A 252 -4.60 -18.37 0.07
CA LYS A 252 -4.72 -19.84 0.15
C LYS A 252 -6.17 -20.32 0.10
N ASN A 253 -7.13 -19.39 0.09
CA ASN A 253 -8.54 -19.68 -0.12
C ASN A 253 -8.82 -19.89 -1.62
N HIS A 254 -8.84 -21.12 -2.06
CA HIS A 254 -9.02 -21.44 -3.49
C HIS A 254 -10.39 -20.98 -4.00
N GLN A 255 -11.44 -21.10 -3.19
CA GLN A 255 -12.78 -20.61 -3.57
C GLN A 255 -12.77 -19.10 -3.81
N PHE A 256 -12.13 -18.34 -2.92
CA PHE A 256 -11.95 -16.90 -3.10
C PHE A 256 -11.18 -16.61 -4.41
N MET A 257 -10.07 -17.31 -4.66
CA MET A 257 -9.25 -17.10 -5.86
C MET A 257 -9.99 -17.44 -7.16
N GLU A 258 -10.83 -18.48 -7.16
CA GLU A 258 -11.71 -18.79 -8.29
C GLU A 258 -12.73 -17.68 -8.55
N MET A 259 -13.32 -17.08 -7.51
CA MET A 259 -14.24 -15.95 -7.67
C MET A 259 -13.50 -14.70 -8.14
N ALA A 260 -12.33 -14.39 -7.57
CA ALA A 260 -11.49 -13.26 -7.97
C ALA A 260 -11.06 -13.38 -9.45
N LEU A 261 -10.80 -14.58 -9.93
CA LEU A 261 -10.46 -14.80 -11.33
C LEU A 261 -11.58 -14.39 -12.30
N LYS A 262 -12.86 -14.46 -11.90
CA LYS A 262 -13.98 -14.01 -12.74
C LYS A 262 -13.93 -12.50 -12.98
N PHE A 263 -13.55 -11.71 -11.97
CA PHE A 263 -13.27 -10.26 -12.12
C PHE A 263 -12.05 -10.02 -13.00
N GLY A 264 -11.00 -10.84 -12.84
CA GLY A 264 -9.84 -10.83 -13.72
C GLY A 264 -10.19 -11.13 -15.18
N GLN A 265 -11.12 -12.06 -15.44
CA GLN A 265 -11.63 -12.37 -16.77
C GLN A 265 -12.45 -11.22 -17.36
N ALA A 266 -13.25 -10.52 -16.57
CA ALA A 266 -13.99 -9.33 -17.00
C ALA A 266 -13.05 -8.18 -17.42
N ARG A 267 -11.89 -8.04 -16.75
CA ARG A 267 -10.82 -7.09 -17.10
C ARG A 267 -10.00 -7.56 -18.32
N LEU A 268 -10.07 -8.83 -18.70
CA LEU A 268 -9.30 -9.58 -19.71
C LEU A 268 -7.94 -10.05 -19.18
N SER A 269 -6.89 -9.24 -19.19
CA SER A 269 -5.56 -9.64 -18.72
C SER A 269 -4.81 -8.47 -18.07
N PRO A 270 -3.81 -8.72 -17.21
CA PRO A 270 -2.90 -7.68 -16.76
C PRO A 270 -2.05 -7.14 -17.92
N PRO A 271 -1.50 -5.91 -17.80
CA PRO A 271 -0.65 -5.32 -18.84
C PRO A 271 0.56 -6.20 -19.19
N THR A 272 0.67 -6.64 -20.43
CA THR A 272 1.73 -7.54 -20.91
C THR A 272 3.14 -6.99 -20.63
N LEU A 273 3.41 -5.73 -21.00
CA LEU A 273 4.72 -5.09 -20.77
C LEU A 273 5.04 -4.96 -19.28
N GLY A 274 4.02 -4.68 -18.47
CA GLY A 274 4.15 -4.63 -17.02
C GLY A 274 4.50 -5.99 -16.41
N GLN A 275 3.92 -7.08 -16.92
CA GLN A 275 4.25 -8.43 -16.46
C GLN A 275 5.69 -8.84 -16.83
N ILE A 276 6.14 -8.51 -18.04
CA ILE A 276 7.54 -8.73 -18.47
C ILE A 276 8.49 -7.99 -17.53
N ALA A 277 8.20 -6.72 -17.24
CA ALA A 277 8.98 -5.93 -16.30
C ALA A 277 8.97 -6.52 -14.88
N GLY A 278 7.80 -7.00 -14.41
CA GLY A 278 7.65 -7.63 -13.09
C GLY A 278 8.41 -8.96 -13.00
N GLU A 279 8.39 -9.77 -14.04
CA GLU A 279 9.16 -11.02 -14.12
C GLU A 279 10.68 -10.76 -14.12
N ALA A 280 11.13 -9.77 -14.89
CA ALA A 280 12.54 -9.34 -14.88
C ALA A 280 12.96 -8.83 -13.49
N ALA A 281 12.08 -8.12 -12.78
CA ALA A 281 12.35 -7.59 -11.46
C ALA A 281 12.64 -8.67 -10.41
N LEU A 282 12.12 -9.89 -10.58
CA LEU A 282 12.44 -11.02 -9.69
C LEU A 282 13.91 -11.47 -9.76
N LYS A 283 14.65 -11.04 -10.77
CA LYS A 283 16.09 -11.30 -10.93
C LYS A 283 16.97 -10.21 -10.28
N THR A 284 16.37 -9.23 -9.62
CA THR A 284 17.07 -8.14 -8.94
C THR A 284 17.98 -8.72 -7.84
N PRO A 285 19.27 -8.34 -7.81
CA PRO A 285 20.18 -8.82 -6.77
C PRO A 285 19.82 -8.22 -5.40
N THR A 286 20.17 -8.94 -4.33
CA THR A 286 19.91 -8.49 -2.95
C THR A 286 20.57 -7.18 -2.61
N SER A 287 21.76 -6.91 -3.15
CA SER A 287 22.48 -5.65 -2.96
C SER A 287 21.66 -4.41 -3.35
N TYR A 288 20.75 -4.53 -4.31
CA TYR A 288 19.84 -3.43 -4.64
C TYR A 288 18.95 -3.03 -3.43
N PHE A 289 18.45 -4.01 -2.70
CA PHE A 289 17.60 -3.75 -1.53
C PHE A 289 18.44 -3.22 -0.35
N ASP A 290 19.68 -3.66 -0.22
CA ASP A 290 20.61 -3.16 0.80
C ASP A 290 20.90 -1.67 0.56
N ASP A 291 21.21 -1.29 -0.69
CA ASP A 291 21.45 0.11 -1.10
C ASP A 291 20.21 0.98 -0.90
N VAL A 292 19.04 0.48 -1.33
CA VAL A 292 17.75 1.17 -1.16
C VAL A 292 17.42 1.38 0.32
N SER A 293 17.62 0.34 1.14
CA SER A 293 17.37 0.43 2.58
C SER A 293 18.30 1.44 3.25
N ALA A 294 19.59 1.44 2.92
CA ALA A 294 20.55 2.40 3.47
C ALA A 294 20.16 3.85 3.15
N GLU A 295 19.79 4.13 1.91
CA GLU A 295 19.34 5.47 1.48
C GLU A 295 18.09 5.92 2.25
N TYR A 296 17.07 5.05 2.39
CA TYR A 296 15.85 5.42 3.12
C TYR A 296 16.07 5.56 4.63
N VAL A 297 16.99 4.80 5.22
CA VAL A 297 17.39 4.98 6.63
C VAL A 297 18.01 6.36 6.82
N GLU A 298 18.94 6.79 5.94
CA GLU A 298 19.57 8.11 6.01
C GLU A 298 18.53 9.23 5.89
N ARG A 299 17.65 9.17 4.88
CA ARG A 299 16.58 10.15 4.67
C ARG A 299 15.62 10.21 5.86
N ARG A 300 15.20 9.05 6.38
CA ARG A 300 14.36 8.94 7.58
C ARG A 300 14.99 9.64 8.77
N ASP A 301 16.25 9.32 9.05
CA ASP A 301 16.93 9.82 10.24
C ASP A 301 17.14 11.34 10.16
N ILE A 302 17.48 11.89 8.99
CA ILE A 302 17.57 13.34 8.76
C ILE A 302 16.24 14.02 9.06
N ILE A 303 15.13 13.51 8.52
CA ILE A 303 13.80 14.13 8.69
C ILE A 303 13.32 14.01 10.14
N VAL A 304 13.37 12.80 10.72
CA VAL A 304 12.85 12.54 12.06
C VAL A 304 13.64 13.29 13.12
N ASP A 305 14.99 13.27 13.03
CA ASP A 305 15.86 14.00 13.95
C ASP A 305 15.70 15.52 13.80
N GLY A 306 15.52 16.00 12.56
CA GLY A 306 15.27 17.42 12.30
C GLY A 306 13.95 17.90 12.89
N LEU A 307 12.88 17.16 12.65
CA LEU A 307 11.54 17.49 13.16
C LEU A 307 11.47 17.45 14.68
N ASN A 308 12.04 16.44 15.33
CA ASN A 308 12.00 16.31 16.78
C ASN A 308 12.89 17.33 17.53
N LYS A 309 13.73 18.11 16.83
CA LYS A 309 14.44 19.26 17.42
C LYS A 309 13.56 20.51 17.51
N ILE A 310 12.42 20.53 16.81
CA ILE A 310 11.51 21.68 16.84
C ILE A 310 10.62 21.57 18.09
N PRO A 311 10.60 22.62 18.96
CA PRO A 311 9.77 22.57 20.17
C PRO A 311 8.29 22.32 19.85
N GLY A 312 7.68 21.36 20.54
CA GLY A 312 6.27 21.00 20.36
C GLY A 312 5.96 20.09 19.17
N VAL A 313 6.97 19.68 18.39
CA VAL A 313 6.82 18.68 17.32
C VAL A 313 7.09 17.29 17.87
N LYS A 314 6.29 16.32 17.44
CA LYS A 314 6.44 14.91 17.75
C LYS A 314 6.38 14.08 16.46
N CYS A 315 7.46 13.38 16.14
CA CYS A 315 7.55 12.49 14.98
C CYS A 315 8.13 11.14 15.43
N PRO A 316 7.30 10.11 15.63
CA PRO A 316 7.80 8.77 15.92
C PRO A 316 8.72 8.27 14.80
N LYS A 317 9.80 7.57 15.17
CA LYS A 317 10.74 7.02 14.19
C LYS A 317 10.12 5.82 13.50
N PRO A 318 9.90 5.85 12.17
CA PRO A 318 9.34 4.72 11.43
C PRO A 318 10.27 3.50 11.45
N GLN A 319 9.68 2.32 11.62
CA GLN A 319 10.40 1.05 11.53
C GLN A 319 10.32 0.42 10.15
N GLY A 320 9.45 0.93 9.29
CA GLY A 320 9.27 0.45 7.93
C GLY A 320 8.62 1.46 6.99
N ALA A 321 8.36 1.05 5.75
CA ALA A 321 7.91 1.90 4.66
C ALA A 321 8.84 3.12 4.44
N PHE A 322 8.37 4.19 3.84
CA PHE A 322 9.13 5.44 3.68
C PHE A 322 8.25 6.68 3.92
N TYR A 323 7.47 6.59 4.97
CA TYR A 323 6.59 7.66 5.46
C TYR A 323 6.85 7.92 6.92
N CYS A 324 6.57 9.14 7.36
CA CYS A 324 6.42 9.48 8.76
C CYS A 324 5.24 10.43 8.93
N ILE A 325 4.64 10.39 10.12
CA ILE A 325 3.64 11.38 10.56
C ILE A 325 4.28 12.21 11.66
N ALA A 326 4.13 13.52 11.55
CA ALA A 326 4.55 14.45 12.58
C ALA A 326 3.34 15.21 13.13
N GLU A 327 3.20 15.26 14.43
CA GLU A 327 2.33 16.18 15.13
C GLU A 327 3.05 17.53 15.23
N LEU A 328 2.41 18.58 14.74
CA LEU A 328 2.94 19.93 14.75
C LEU A 328 2.11 20.80 15.71
N PRO A 329 2.68 21.82 16.37
CA PRO A 329 1.94 22.72 17.24
C PRO A 329 1.10 23.74 16.43
N ILE A 330 0.21 23.22 15.59
CA ILE A 330 -0.67 24.00 14.70
C ILE A 330 -2.11 23.50 14.86
N ASN A 331 -3.09 24.35 14.53
CA ASN A 331 -4.51 24.01 14.66
C ASN A 331 -5.10 23.35 13.42
N ASP A 332 -4.50 23.52 12.23
CA ASP A 332 -5.01 23.07 10.95
C ASP A 332 -3.84 22.69 10.02
N ALA A 333 -3.64 21.39 9.84
CA ALA A 333 -2.58 20.84 9.01
C ALA A 333 -2.81 21.13 7.51
N ASP A 334 -4.05 21.11 7.04
CA ASP A 334 -4.39 21.38 5.65
C ASP A 334 -4.07 22.85 5.29
N HIS A 335 -4.48 23.78 6.16
CA HIS A 335 -4.14 25.19 5.99
C HIS A 335 -2.62 25.43 6.04
N PHE A 336 -1.91 24.73 6.92
CA PHE A 336 -0.45 24.84 7.00
C PHE A 336 0.23 24.33 5.73
N CYS A 337 -0.16 23.16 5.21
CA CYS A 337 0.37 22.62 3.97
C CYS A 337 0.11 23.55 2.77
N GLN A 338 -1.06 24.18 2.70
CA GLN A 338 -1.36 25.19 1.67
C GLN A 338 -0.52 26.45 1.86
N TRP A 339 -0.38 26.95 3.10
CA TRP A 339 0.41 28.13 3.42
C TRP A 339 1.87 27.97 3.02
N LEU A 340 2.47 26.78 3.21
CA LEU A 340 3.83 26.48 2.76
C LEU A 340 4.01 26.74 1.26
N LEU A 341 3.01 26.41 0.44
CA LEU A 341 3.07 26.57 -1.01
C LEU A 341 2.72 28.00 -1.49
N GLU A 342 1.89 28.73 -0.74
CA GLU A 342 1.41 30.05 -1.15
C GLU A 342 2.23 31.23 -0.60
N ARG A 343 2.81 31.04 0.60
CA ARG A 343 3.34 32.15 1.41
C ARG A 343 4.74 31.92 1.92
N PHE A 344 5.14 30.66 2.13
CA PHE A 344 6.46 30.35 2.68
C PHE A 344 7.47 30.14 1.55
N GLU A 345 8.61 30.80 1.68
CA GLU A 345 9.77 30.59 0.82
C GLU A 345 11.04 30.85 1.63
N MET A 346 12.02 29.98 1.48
CA MET A 346 13.35 30.15 2.04
C MET A 346 14.37 29.86 0.92
N GLU A 347 15.19 30.86 0.59
CA GLU A 347 16.21 30.77 -0.47
C GLU A 347 15.63 30.28 -1.83
N GLY A 348 14.45 30.76 -2.20
CA GLY A 348 13.79 30.36 -3.45
C GLY A 348 13.17 28.97 -3.42
N GLN A 349 12.98 28.36 -2.25
CA GLN A 349 12.53 26.97 -2.10
C GLN A 349 11.37 26.86 -1.11
N THR A 350 10.50 25.90 -1.35
CA THR A 350 9.44 25.50 -0.42
C THR A 350 9.23 23.99 -0.44
N VAL A 351 8.37 23.49 0.46
CA VAL A 351 8.02 22.04 0.55
C VAL A 351 6.53 21.84 0.36
N MET A 352 6.17 20.73 -0.29
CA MET A 352 4.81 20.25 -0.39
C MET A 352 4.64 19.02 0.54
N LEU A 353 3.84 19.18 1.57
CA LEU A 353 3.46 18.13 2.52
C LEU A 353 2.04 17.63 2.21
N ALA A 354 1.55 16.61 2.95
CA ALA A 354 0.19 16.08 2.85
C ALA A 354 -0.37 15.70 4.22
#